data_2303fb110d5835c163871117d887b29a
#
_entry.id   2303fb110d5835c163871117d887b29a
#
_cell.length_a   1.000
_cell.length_b   1.000
_cell.length_c   1.000
_cell.angle_alpha   90.00
_cell.angle_beta   90.00
_cell.angle_gamma   90.00
#
_symmetry.space_group_name_H-M   'P 1'
#
loop_
_entity.id
_entity.type
_entity.pdbx_description
1 polymer ?
#
loop_
_entity_poly.entity_id
_entity_poly.type
_entity_poly.pdbx_seq_one_letter_code
_entity_poly.pdbx_strand_id
1 'polypeptide(L)'
;DVTSIETVKNDAHVGLLITLKGVHFPNEVVGKTMYDKNKDLGGATNYKLTDANGKTIDFRTSSFAKFKDEKVPAGTLDVTGVLSKFNTSWQFMVSNYADIKVVSSATTTSTQTSTQTATTVVSLEASTATVADYVVGKNVKLHGTIITKAGRAYFKLSDNTLIQIAAESDLQLTDATIEKLATQGYELTATGKFEN
;
A
#
# COMPACT_ATOMS: atom_id res chain seq x y z
N ASP A 1 -2.31 -5.68 19.95
CA ASP A 1 -2.94 -5.66 18.61
C ASP A 1 -4.46 -5.53 18.77
N VAL A 2 -5.08 -4.60 18.08
CA VAL A 2 -6.52 -4.33 18.16
C VAL A 2 -7.07 -4.09 16.76
N THR A 3 -8.23 -4.68 16.44
CA THR A 3 -8.92 -4.53 15.15
C THR A 3 -10.07 -3.52 15.19
N SER A 4 -10.46 -3.04 16.39
CA SER A 4 -11.56 -2.08 16.55
C SER A 4 -11.07 -0.78 17.17
N ILE A 5 -11.24 0.31 16.44
CA ILE A 5 -10.95 1.68 16.92
C ILE A 5 -11.85 2.04 18.12
N GLU A 6 -13.09 1.58 18.14
CA GLU A 6 -14.01 1.87 19.23
C GLU A 6 -13.51 1.27 20.57
N THR A 7 -12.96 0.05 20.54
CA THR A 7 -12.38 -0.59 21.71
C THR A 7 -11.14 0.15 22.23
N VAL A 8 -10.37 0.76 21.32
CA VAL A 8 -9.15 1.50 21.66
C VAL A 8 -9.47 2.81 22.38
N LYS A 9 -10.57 3.48 22.03
CA LYS A 9 -11.00 4.76 22.62
C LYS A 9 -11.44 4.60 24.07
N ASN A 10 -10.46 4.38 24.94
CA ASN A 10 -10.65 4.22 26.37
C ASN A 10 -9.56 4.99 27.11
N ASP A 11 -9.93 5.71 28.16
CA ASP A 11 -8.99 6.51 28.96
C ASP A 11 -7.86 5.66 29.57
N ALA A 12 -8.15 4.38 29.89
CA ALA A 12 -7.13 3.45 30.37
C ALA A 12 -6.06 3.10 29.31
N HIS A 13 -6.32 3.39 28.04
CA HIS A 13 -5.38 3.13 26.94
C HIS A 13 -4.54 4.35 26.57
N VAL A 14 -4.82 5.52 27.14
CA VAL A 14 -4.04 6.74 26.86
C VAL A 14 -2.59 6.55 27.26
N GLY A 15 -1.68 6.88 26.34
CA GLY A 15 -0.23 6.71 26.53
C GLY A 15 0.29 5.30 26.22
N LEU A 16 -0.59 4.33 25.93
CA LEU A 16 -0.15 2.98 25.58
C LEU A 16 0.26 2.91 24.11
N LEU A 17 1.30 2.10 23.84
CA LEU A 17 1.69 1.71 22.49
C LEU A 17 0.74 0.60 22.01
N ILE A 18 0.02 0.87 20.93
CA ILE A 18 -1.04 -0.01 20.40
C ILE A 18 -0.79 -0.22 18.90
N THR A 19 -1.04 -1.43 18.42
CA THR A 19 -1.14 -1.68 16.98
C THR A 19 -2.60 -1.79 16.56
N LEU A 20 -3.06 -0.82 15.76
CA LEU A 20 -4.35 -0.87 15.07
C LEU A 20 -4.18 -1.71 13.81
N LYS A 21 -4.91 -2.81 13.71
CA LYS A 21 -4.83 -3.73 12.57
C LYS A 21 -5.98 -3.55 11.60
N GLY A 22 -5.66 -3.65 10.31
CA GLY A 22 -6.66 -3.63 9.26
C GLY A 22 -7.32 -2.27 9.06
N VAL A 23 -6.64 -1.18 9.38
CA VAL A 23 -7.14 0.19 9.21
C VAL A 23 -6.74 0.79 7.87
N HIS A 24 -7.38 1.86 7.45
CA HIS A 24 -7.06 2.55 6.21
C HIS A 24 -7.28 4.06 6.33
N PHE A 25 -6.58 4.81 5.49
CA PHE A 25 -6.87 6.23 5.28
C PHE A 25 -7.93 6.40 4.19
N PRO A 26 -8.77 7.46 4.27
CA PRO A 26 -9.72 7.75 3.20
C PRO A 26 -9.00 8.10 1.90
N ASN A 27 -9.59 7.73 0.76
CA ASN A 27 -8.96 7.88 -0.55
C ASN A 27 -8.58 9.33 -0.89
N GLU A 28 -9.33 10.30 -0.39
CA GLU A 28 -9.09 11.73 -0.63
C GLU A 28 -7.79 12.27 -0.01
N VAL A 29 -7.18 11.54 0.95
CA VAL A 29 -5.90 11.92 1.56
C VAL A 29 -4.73 11.04 1.11
N VAL A 30 -5.00 9.89 0.49
CA VAL A 30 -3.95 9.00 -0.04
C VAL A 30 -3.06 9.75 -1.03
N GLY A 31 -1.74 9.57 -0.91
CA GLY A 31 -0.75 10.25 -1.74
C GLY A 31 -0.45 11.70 -1.37
N LYS A 32 -1.22 12.33 -0.46
CA LYS A 32 -0.85 13.62 0.14
C LYS A 32 0.28 13.44 1.15
N THR A 33 0.90 14.53 1.55
CA THR A 33 1.90 14.49 2.63
C THR A 33 1.24 14.21 3.98
N MET A 34 1.95 13.52 4.87
CA MET A 34 1.48 13.23 6.23
C MET A 34 1.16 14.51 7.01
N TYR A 35 1.92 15.57 6.78
CA TYR A 35 1.61 16.91 7.25
C TYR A 35 1.27 17.81 6.05
N ASP A 36 0.15 18.47 6.12
CA ASP A 36 -0.33 19.45 5.13
C ASP A 36 -0.49 20.80 5.81
N LYS A 37 0.35 21.76 5.43
CA LYS A 37 0.32 23.13 5.98
C LYS A 37 -1.02 23.80 5.81
N ASN A 38 -1.77 23.48 4.76
CA ASN A 38 -3.10 24.07 4.51
C ASN A 38 -4.18 23.46 5.42
N LYS A 39 -3.86 22.38 6.11
CA LYS A 39 -4.71 21.69 7.09
C LYS A 39 -4.10 21.70 8.49
N ASP A 40 -3.19 22.65 8.74
CA ASP A 40 -2.55 22.78 10.05
C ASP A 40 -3.59 23.09 11.12
N LEU A 41 -3.56 22.29 12.17
CA LEU A 41 -4.39 22.46 13.35
C LEU A 41 -3.49 22.38 14.59
N GLY A 42 -3.02 23.55 15.01
CA GLY A 42 -2.13 23.65 16.18
C GLY A 42 -0.79 22.96 15.99
N GLY A 43 -0.12 23.18 14.86
CA GLY A 43 1.19 22.60 14.53
C GLY A 43 1.15 21.16 14.06
N ALA A 44 0.00 20.66 13.60
CA ALA A 44 -0.15 19.30 13.10
C ALA A 44 -1.30 19.16 12.10
N THR A 45 -1.30 18.07 11.33
CA THR A 45 -2.42 17.66 10.48
C THR A 45 -3.11 16.44 11.08
N ASN A 46 -4.44 16.46 11.09
CA ASN A 46 -5.27 15.33 11.49
C ASN A 46 -5.93 14.72 10.25
N TYR A 47 -5.59 13.47 9.94
CA TYR A 47 -6.32 12.66 8.97
C TYR A 47 -7.17 11.62 9.72
N LYS A 48 -8.27 11.18 9.14
CA LYS A 48 -9.05 10.09 9.72
C LYS A 48 -8.42 8.74 9.38
N LEU A 49 -8.16 7.94 10.40
CA LEU A 49 -7.83 6.53 10.24
C LEU A 49 -9.10 5.74 10.54
N THR A 50 -9.47 4.81 9.67
CA THR A 50 -10.77 4.10 9.70
C THR A 50 -10.55 2.61 9.83
N ASP A 51 -11.30 1.92 10.69
CA ASP A 51 -11.29 0.46 10.80
C ASP A 51 -12.32 -0.20 9.84
N ALA A 52 -12.32 -1.54 9.79
CA ALA A 52 -13.22 -2.31 8.95
C ALA A 52 -14.71 -2.10 9.27
N ASN A 53 -15.04 -1.59 10.46
CA ASN A 53 -16.42 -1.30 10.90
C ASN A 53 -16.81 0.16 10.63
N GLY A 54 -15.97 0.93 9.94
CA GLY A 54 -16.21 2.34 9.64
C GLY A 54 -16.00 3.28 10.83
N LYS A 55 -15.42 2.79 11.94
CA LYS A 55 -15.07 3.64 13.09
C LYS A 55 -13.78 4.40 12.80
N THR A 56 -13.71 5.64 13.25
CA THR A 56 -12.59 6.53 12.93
C THR A 56 -11.90 7.08 14.16
N ILE A 57 -10.59 7.36 14.01
CA ILE A 57 -9.79 8.11 14.98
C ILE A 57 -8.93 9.13 14.24
N ASP A 58 -8.60 10.25 14.90
CA ASP A 58 -7.68 11.22 14.33
C ASP A 58 -6.26 10.68 14.34
N PHE A 59 -5.70 10.44 13.16
CA PHE A 59 -4.27 10.20 12.98
C PHE A 59 -3.57 11.55 12.90
N ARG A 60 -2.78 11.87 13.94
CA ARG A 60 -2.18 13.18 14.09
C ARG A 60 -0.70 13.16 13.74
N THR A 61 -0.31 13.98 12.76
CA THR A 61 1.09 14.16 12.35
C THR A 61 1.55 15.57 12.65
N SER A 62 2.55 15.70 13.50
CA SER A 62 3.16 16.99 13.85
C SER A 62 3.94 17.57 12.65
N SER A 63 3.97 18.90 12.55
CA SER A 63 4.83 19.64 11.61
C SER A 63 6.33 19.42 11.87
N PHE A 64 6.70 18.87 13.03
CA PHE A 64 8.06 18.52 13.41
C PHE A 64 8.37 17.03 13.24
N ALA A 65 7.39 16.19 12.82
CA ALA A 65 7.62 14.78 12.58
C ALA A 65 8.66 14.59 11.47
N LYS A 66 9.62 13.67 11.68
CA LYS A 66 10.67 13.38 10.68
C LYS A 66 10.10 12.88 9.36
N PHE A 67 8.92 12.26 9.41
CA PHE A 67 8.20 11.69 8.26
C PHE A 67 7.07 12.61 7.75
N LYS A 68 7.03 13.87 8.14
CA LYS A 68 5.97 14.82 7.77
C LYS A 68 5.76 14.98 6.26
N ASP A 69 6.81 14.80 5.47
CA ASP A 69 6.81 14.94 4.02
C ASP A 69 6.56 13.60 3.28
N GLU A 70 6.53 12.47 4.03
CA GLU A 70 6.16 11.16 3.49
C GLU A 70 4.70 11.14 3.03
N LYS A 71 4.39 10.22 2.12
CA LYS A 71 3.05 10.11 1.53
C LYS A 71 2.13 9.24 2.38
N VAL A 72 0.88 9.66 2.51
CA VAL A 72 -0.18 8.84 3.09
C VAL A 72 -0.35 7.59 2.24
N PRO A 73 -0.12 6.38 2.78
CA PRO A 73 -0.19 5.15 2.03
C PRO A 73 -1.62 4.75 1.71
N ALA A 74 -1.78 4.06 0.58
CA ALA A 74 -3.04 3.41 0.19
C ALA A 74 -3.13 2.01 0.81
N GLY A 75 -4.34 1.47 0.86
CA GLY A 75 -4.59 0.07 1.21
C GLY A 75 -4.93 -0.16 2.67
N THR A 76 -4.92 -1.42 3.04
CA THR A 76 -5.13 -1.85 4.42
C THR A 76 -3.81 -1.82 5.17
N LEU A 77 -3.82 -1.27 6.35
CA LEU A 77 -2.63 -0.95 7.12
C LEU A 77 -2.70 -1.57 8.51
N ASP A 78 -1.54 -1.99 9.02
CA ASP A 78 -1.31 -2.16 10.44
C ASP A 78 -0.49 -0.97 10.93
N VAL A 79 -1.01 -0.23 11.90
CA VAL A 79 -0.41 1.01 12.38
C VAL A 79 -0.10 0.90 13.87
N THR A 80 1.19 0.98 14.21
CA THR A 80 1.66 0.96 15.61
C THR A 80 1.91 2.39 16.08
N GLY A 81 1.25 2.79 17.15
CA GLY A 81 1.35 4.15 17.67
C GLY A 81 0.83 4.28 19.07
N VAL A 82 0.79 5.52 19.55
CA VAL A 82 0.34 5.85 20.90
C VAL A 82 -1.04 6.50 20.85
N LEU A 83 -1.97 6.00 21.65
CA LEU A 83 -3.25 6.65 21.87
C LEU A 83 -3.06 7.91 22.71
N SER A 84 -3.64 9.00 22.27
CA SER A 84 -3.69 10.27 22.97
C SER A 84 -5.12 10.81 22.99
N LYS A 85 -5.37 11.72 23.92
CA LYS A 85 -6.63 12.42 24.05
C LYS A 85 -6.39 13.92 24.23
N PHE A 86 -7.02 14.71 23.40
CA PHE A 86 -7.04 16.18 23.54
C PHE A 86 -8.47 16.64 23.75
N ASN A 87 -8.77 17.10 24.97
CA ASN A 87 -10.14 17.36 25.43
C ASN A 87 -10.99 16.08 25.25
N THR A 88 -12.00 16.14 24.37
CA THR A 88 -12.89 15.01 24.02
C THR A 88 -12.44 14.26 22.77
N SER A 89 -11.39 14.72 22.08
CA SER A 89 -10.95 14.16 20.80
C SER A 89 -9.89 13.09 21.00
N TRP A 90 -10.12 11.90 20.46
CA TRP A 90 -9.17 10.81 20.43
C TRP A 90 -8.21 10.97 19.26
N GLN A 91 -6.91 10.83 19.56
CA GLN A 91 -5.83 10.99 18.60
C GLN A 91 -4.90 9.77 18.64
N PHE A 92 -4.39 9.40 17.49
CA PHE A 92 -3.41 8.33 17.35
C PHE A 92 -2.16 8.88 16.68
N MET A 93 -1.00 8.68 17.31
CA MET A 93 0.26 9.24 16.86
C MET A 93 1.31 8.14 16.69
N VAL A 94 2.06 8.19 15.60
CA VAL A 94 3.20 7.29 15.35
C VAL A 94 4.52 8.04 15.53
N SER A 95 5.57 7.33 15.90
CA SER A 95 6.91 7.89 16.07
C SER A 95 7.74 7.83 14.80
N ASN A 96 7.51 6.81 13.98
CA ASN A 96 8.22 6.59 12.72
C ASN A 96 7.24 6.19 11.61
N TYR A 97 7.59 6.52 10.36
CA TYR A 97 6.82 6.09 9.20
C TYR A 97 6.79 4.56 9.03
N ALA A 98 7.87 3.88 9.41
CA ALA A 98 7.96 2.41 9.39
C ALA A 98 6.95 1.70 10.32
N ASP A 99 6.34 2.43 11.26
CA ASP A 99 5.27 1.91 12.12
C ASP A 99 3.91 1.84 11.40
N ILE A 100 3.84 2.33 10.15
CA ILE A 100 2.69 2.23 9.25
C ILE A 100 3.01 1.16 8.22
N LYS A 101 2.49 -0.04 8.40
CA LYS A 101 2.76 -1.19 7.53
C LYS A 101 1.58 -1.43 6.60
N VAL A 102 1.83 -1.45 5.30
CA VAL A 102 0.83 -1.88 4.32
C VAL A 102 0.73 -3.40 4.37
N VAL A 103 -0.44 -3.93 4.77
CA VAL A 103 -0.70 -5.38 4.86
C VAL A 103 -1.53 -5.90 3.69
N SER A 104 -2.25 -5.02 3.02
CA SER A 104 -2.92 -5.29 1.74
C SER A 104 -3.00 -3.99 0.96
N SER A 105 -2.47 -3.97 -0.25
CA SER A 105 -2.67 -2.83 -1.14
C SER A 105 -4.13 -2.78 -1.55
N ALA A 106 -4.83 -1.69 -1.22
CA ALA A 106 -6.14 -1.48 -1.80
C ALA A 106 -5.96 -1.32 -3.32
N THR A 107 -6.58 -2.21 -4.07
CA THR A 107 -6.84 -1.93 -5.48
C THR A 107 -7.78 -0.74 -5.49
N THR A 108 -7.25 0.45 -5.72
CA THR A 108 -8.06 1.65 -5.89
C THR A 108 -8.83 1.49 -7.19
N THR A 109 -10.09 1.08 -7.08
CA THR A 109 -11.06 1.35 -8.14
C THR A 109 -11.31 2.86 -8.09
N SER A 110 -10.43 3.60 -8.73
CA SER A 110 -10.66 5.03 -9.00
C SER A 110 -11.74 5.10 -10.08
N THR A 111 -12.97 5.33 -9.68
CA THR A 111 -14.00 5.87 -10.57
C THR A 111 -13.61 7.30 -10.90
N GLN A 112 -12.67 7.48 -11.79
CA GLN A 112 -12.51 8.71 -12.54
C GLN A 112 -13.44 8.63 -13.75
N THR A 113 -14.54 9.35 -13.69
CA THR A 113 -15.31 9.72 -14.88
C THR A 113 -14.46 10.69 -15.70
N SER A 114 -13.56 10.15 -16.50
CA SER A 114 -12.99 10.82 -17.65
C SER A 114 -13.27 9.91 -18.84
N THR A 115 -13.91 10.45 -19.83
CA THR A 115 -14.21 9.84 -21.12
C THR A 115 -12.89 9.47 -21.82
N GLN A 116 -12.30 8.35 -21.42
CA GLN A 116 -11.28 7.64 -22.16
C GLN A 116 -11.65 6.17 -22.15
N THR A 117 -11.56 5.55 -23.30
CA THR A 117 -11.81 4.12 -23.58
C THR A 117 -11.21 3.29 -22.44
N ALA A 118 -12.06 2.70 -21.60
CA ALA A 118 -11.66 1.95 -20.43
C ALA A 118 -10.86 0.71 -20.85
N THR A 119 -9.54 0.78 -20.75
CA THR A 119 -8.68 -0.39 -20.84
C THR A 119 -8.80 -1.12 -19.50
N THR A 120 -9.58 -2.18 -19.47
CA THR A 120 -9.75 -3.01 -18.27
C THR A 120 -8.41 -3.66 -17.92
N VAL A 121 -7.83 -3.32 -16.76
CA VAL A 121 -6.62 -3.98 -16.25
C VAL A 121 -7.07 -5.15 -15.38
N VAL A 122 -6.68 -6.35 -15.75
CA VAL A 122 -6.92 -7.57 -14.95
C VAL A 122 -5.78 -7.73 -13.96
N SER A 123 -6.09 -7.86 -12.66
CA SER A 123 -5.11 -8.12 -11.62
C SER A 123 -5.02 -9.62 -11.34
N LEU A 124 -3.84 -10.20 -11.41
CA LEU A 124 -3.56 -11.63 -11.24
C LEU A 124 -2.42 -11.85 -10.24
N GLU A 125 -2.53 -12.96 -9.50
CA GLU A 125 -1.46 -13.46 -8.64
C GLU A 125 -0.73 -14.60 -9.34
N ALA A 126 0.60 -14.50 -9.50
CA ALA A 126 1.38 -15.49 -10.23
C ALA A 126 1.28 -16.91 -9.64
N SER A 127 1.13 -17.01 -8.32
CA SER A 127 1.00 -18.28 -7.61
C SER A 127 -0.31 -19.04 -7.90
N THR A 128 -1.33 -18.36 -8.42
CA THR A 128 -2.64 -18.95 -8.74
C THR A 128 -3.05 -18.81 -10.20
N ALA A 129 -2.45 -17.84 -10.93
CA ALA A 129 -2.75 -17.59 -12.33
C ALA A 129 -2.20 -18.68 -13.25
N THR A 130 -2.86 -18.88 -14.38
CA THR A 130 -2.44 -19.73 -15.48
C THR A 130 -2.33 -18.91 -16.79
N VAL A 131 -1.69 -19.44 -17.81
CA VAL A 131 -1.61 -18.74 -19.10
C VAL A 131 -2.99 -18.46 -19.71
N ALA A 132 -3.99 -19.26 -19.38
CA ALA A 132 -5.38 -19.07 -19.84
C ALA A 132 -6.04 -17.80 -19.30
N ASP A 133 -5.54 -17.25 -18.19
CA ASP A 133 -6.04 -16.00 -17.61
C ASP A 133 -5.57 -14.75 -18.37
N TYR A 134 -4.63 -14.91 -19.30
CA TYR A 134 -4.06 -13.83 -20.09
C TYR A 134 -4.70 -13.71 -21.46
N VAL A 135 -5.03 -12.49 -21.82
CA VAL A 135 -5.56 -12.16 -23.14
C VAL A 135 -4.58 -11.23 -23.84
N VAL A 136 -4.06 -11.65 -25.00
CA VAL A 136 -3.13 -10.85 -25.82
C VAL A 136 -3.73 -9.47 -26.11
N GLY A 137 -2.93 -8.45 -25.90
CA GLY A 137 -3.33 -7.06 -26.10
C GLY A 137 -4.09 -6.41 -24.94
N LYS A 138 -4.38 -7.13 -23.84
CA LYS A 138 -4.98 -6.56 -22.63
C LYS A 138 -3.91 -6.16 -21.64
N ASN A 139 -4.18 -5.12 -20.87
CA ASN A 139 -3.32 -4.73 -19.75
C ASN A 139 -3.56 -5.66 -18.57
N VAL A 140 -2.46 -6.17 -18.03
CA VAL A 140 -2.45 -7.07 -16.88
C VAL A 140 -1.58 -6.48 -15.80
N LYS A 141 -2.03 -6.56 -14.55
CA LYS A 141 -1.23 -6.31 -13.36
C LYS A 141 -0.95 -7.66 -12.71
N LEU A 142 0.30 -8.08 -12.71
CA LEU A 142 0.74 -9.36 -12.17
C LEU A 142 1.60 -9.12 -10.93
N HIS A 143 1.25 -9.80 -9.85
CA HIS A 143 2.00 -9.81 -8.59
C HIS A 143 2.53 -11.22 -8.33
N GLY A 144 3.74 -11.33 -7.79
CA GLY A 144 4.32 -12.61 -7.40
C GLY A 144 5.83 -12.60 -7.27
N THR A 145 6.38 -13.77 -6.97
CA THR A 145 7.83 -14.00 -6.86
C THR A 145 8.44 -14.09 -8.26
N ILE A 146 9.55 -13.41 -8.47
CA ILE A 146 10.31 -13.44 -9.71
C ILE A 146 11.38 -14.53 -9.68
N ILE A 147 11.64 -15.10 -10.85
CA ILE A 147 12.78 -15.99 -11.09
C ILE A 147 13.64 -15.44 -12.23
N THR A 148 14.92 -15.80 -12.26
CA THR A 148 15.82 -15.47 -13.36
C THR A 148 16.10 -16.70 -14.21
N LYS A 149 16.13 -16.53 -15.53
CA LYS A 149 16.52 -17.55 -16.48
C LYS A 149 17.27 -16.89 -17.66
N ALA A 150 18.50 -17.31 -17.92
CA ALA A 150 19.34 -16.79 -18.98
C ALA A 150 19.48 -15.25 -18.95
N GLY A 151 19.69 -14.66 -17.77
CA GLY A 151 19.85 -13.21 -17.58
C GLY A 151 18.57 -12.39 -17.71
N ARG A 152 17.40 -13.01 -17.74
CA ARG A 152 16.11 -12.35 -17.85
C ARG A 152 15.22 -12.68 -16.66
N ALA A 153 14.36 -11.73 -16.27
CA ALA A 153 13.41 -11.89 -15.17
C ALA A 153 12.05 -12.38 -15.67
N TYR A 154 11.45 -13.28 -14.92
CA TYR A 154 10.15 -13.88 -15.23
C TYR A 154 9.31 -13.99 -13.96
N PHE A 155 7.99 -13.87 -14.10
CA PHE A 155 7.05 -14.47 -13.17
C PHE A 155 6.82 -15.93 -13.53
N LYS A 156 6.79 -16.80 -12.53
CA LYS A 156 6.43 -18.20 -12.71
C LYS A 156 4.97 -18.37 -12.28
N LEU A 157 4.12 -18.78 -13.21
CA LEU A 157 2.70 -19.03 -12.95
C LEU A 157 2.48 -20.40 -12.28
N SER A 158 1.26 -20.64 -11.81
CA SER A 158 0.86 -21.90 -11.15
C SER A 158 0.99 -23.13 -12.05
N ASP A 159 0.82 -22.96 -13.36
CA ASP A 159 1.00 -24.00 -14.39
C ASP A 159 2.44 -24.15 -14.90
N ASN A 160 3.42 -23.55 -14.21
CA ASN A 160 4.83 -23.45 -14.55
C ASN A 160 5.14 -22.59 -15.81
N THR A 161 4.17 -21.91 -16.41
CA THR A 161 4.42 -20.96 -17.48
C THR A 161 5.27 -19.80 -16.96
N LEU A 162 6.19 -19.33 -17.81
CA LEU A 162 7.05 -18.20 -17.49
C LEU A 162 6.61 -16.97 -18.28
N ILE A 163 6.18 -15.93 -17.55
CA ILE A 163 5.86 -14.63 -18.15
C ILE A 163 7.09 -13.73 -18.00
N GLN A 164 7.70 -13.38 -19.13
CA GLN A 164 8.86 -12.49 -19.13
C GLN A 164 8.44 -11.09 -18.69
N ILE A 165 9.18 -10.54 -17.74
CA ILE A 165 9.08 -9.13 -17.39
C ILE A 165 9.83 -8.37 -18.48
N ALA A 166 9.27 -7.23 -18.95
CA ALA A 166 9.82 -6.46 -20.05
C ALA A 166 11.32 -6.18 -19.91
N ALA A 167 11.96 -5.89 -21.03
CA ALA A 167 13.41 -5.70 -21.11
C ALA A 167 13.91 -4.65 -20.10
N GLU A 168 15.13 -4.83 -19.64
CA GLU A 168 15.80 -4.01 -18.63
C GLU A 168 15.75 -2.49 -18.86
N SER A 169 15.72 -2.06 -20.12
CA SER A 169 15.59 -0.65 -20.50
C SER A 169 14.34 0.03 -19.95
N ASP A 170 13.26 -0.74 -19.74
CA ASP A 170 11.95 -0.20 -19.32
C ASP A 170 11.80 -0.19 -17.79
N LEU A 171 12.55 -1.04 -17.08
CA LEU A 171 12.48 -1.16 -15.63
C LEU A 171 13.54 -0.33 -14.90
N GLN A 172 14.54 0.20 -15.59
CA GLN A 172 15.72 0.88 -15.01
C GLN A 172 16.46 0.03 -13.95
N LEU A 173 16.31 -1.29 -14.01
CA LEU A 173 16.98 -2.23 -13.12
C LEU A 173 18.15 -2.89 -13.85
N THR A 174 19.29 -3.00 -13.18
CA THR A 174 20.44 -3.75 -13.71
C THR A 174 20.23 -5.25 -13.51
N ASP A 175 20.85 -6.08 -14.37
CA ASP A 175 20.85 -7.55 -14.25
C ASP A 175 21.21 -8.02 -12.84
N ALA A 176 22.23 -7.42 -12.24
CA ALA A 176 22.65 -7.73 -10.87
C ALA A 176 21.57 -7.44 -9.82
N THR A 177 20.76 -6.39 -10.04
CA THR A 177 19.65 -6.06 -9.14
C THR A 177 18.51 -7.06 -9.30
N ILE A 178 18.18 -7.44 -10.53
CA ILE A 178 17.13 -8.44 -10.82
C ILE A 178 17.51 -9.80 -10.24
N GLU A 179 18.76 -10.23 -10.43
CA GLU A 179 19.26 -11.50 -9.88
C GLU A 179 19.24 -11.52 -8.35
N LYS A 180 19.61 -10.41 -7.71
CA LYS A 180 19.55 -10.25 -6.26
C LYS A 180 18.11 -10.32 -5.73
N LEU A 181 17.16 -9.66 -6.40
CA LEU A 181 15.75 -9.72 -6.03
C LEU A 181 15.19 -11.14 -6.17
N ALA A 182 15.52 -11.85 -7.23
CA ALA A 182 15.08 -13.23 -7.46
C ALA A 182 15.65 -14.21 -6.43
N THR A 183 16.95 -14.08 -6.08
CA THR A 183 17.61 -14.96 -5.09
C THR A 183 17.14 -14.72 -3.66
N GLN A 184 16.68 -13.53 -3.34
CA GLN A 184 16.17 -13.18 -2.01
C GLN A 184 14.66 -13.45 -1.86
N GLY A 185 13.98 -13.94 -2.90
CA GLY A 185 12.56 -14.28 -2.86
C GLY A 185 11.64 -13.05 -2.72
N TYR A 186 12.07 -11.88 -3.20
CA TYR A 186 11.22 -10.70 -3.19
C TYR A 186 10.04 -10.84 -4.16
N GLU A 187 8.89 -10.35 -3.75
CA GLU A 187 7.71 -10.23 -4.59
C GLU A 187 7.73 -8.91 -5.37
N LEU A 188 7.29 -8.96 -6.61
CA LEU A 188 7.19 -7.81 -7.50
C LEU A 188 5.77 -7.69 -8.02
N THR A 189 5.34 -6.46 -8.25
CA THR A 189 4.13 -6.17 -9.02
C THR A 189 4.52 -5.47 -10.32
N ALA A 190 4.22 -6.10 -11.45
CA ALA A 190 4.39 -5.50 -12.77
C ALA A 190 3.04 -5.23 -13.42
N THR A 191 2.93 -4.09 -14.10
CA THR A 191 1.75 -3.75 -14.92
C THR A 191 2.21 -3.53 -16.34
N GLY A 192 1.59 -4.21 -17.29
CA GLY A 192 1.96 -4.12 -18.68
C GLY A 192 0.90 -4.73 -19.58
N LYS A 193 1.12 -4.58 -20.89
CA LYS A 193 0.33 -5.23 -21.92
C LYS A 193 0.89 -6.63 -22.16
N PHE A 194 0.02 -7.63 -22.14
CA PHE A 194 0.42 -8.98 -22.49
C PHE A 194 0.63 -9.07 -24.02
N GLU A 195 1.83 -9.41 -24.41
CA GLU A 195 2.23 -9.65 -25.80
C GLU A 195 2.72 -11.09 -25.97
N ASN A 196 2.50 -11.65 -27.16
CA ASN A 196 2.81 -13.05 -27.45
C ASN A 196 4.27 -13.20 -27.91
#